data_35b7f135e58ef99b82c634e5ea7517cf
#
_entry.id   35b7f135e58ef99b82c634e5ea7517cf
#
_cell.length_a   1.000
_cell.length_b   1.000
_cell.length_c   1.000
_cell.angle_alpha   90.00
_cell.angle_beta   90.00
_cell.angle_gamma   90.00
#
_symmetry.space_group_name_H-M   'P 1'
#
loop_
_entity.id
_entity.type
_entity.pdbx_description
1 polymer ?
#
loop_
_entity_poly.entity_id
_entity_poly.type
_entity_poly.pdbx_seq_one_letter_code
_entity_poly.pdbx_strand_id
1 'polypeptide(L)'
;MTPPGPPPARRRRSGIGPFSLRQVGLLFGSVVLAAAVLLVVTRPLGTIGDPGPVNPQPTAFRIGDPIEGLEPGSLAPDFVVDLPDGTSFQLADPEGRPIRLADLRGTAVWVNFWATWCPPCQFETPFLREIDEEYRDRGLEIVAVNVQETAEVARDYASRYGLQYTIGADVSGHVFRAYRVFALPTQFFIDPDGVVRFVVQGPLSAEAAAERVEAILPGE
;
A
#
# COMPACT_ATOMS: atom_id res chain seq x y z
N MET A 1 33.66 105.39 -16.95
CA MET A 1 33.56 104.07 -17.60
C MET A 1 33.94 102.98 -16.55
N THR A 2 32.95 102.27 -16.03
CA THR A 2 33.11 101.28 -15.01
C THR A 2 33.25 99.93 -15.72
N PRO A 3 34.24 99.10 -15.37
CA PRO A 3 34.44 97.77 -16.03
C PRO A 3 33.31 96.77 -15.66
N PRO A 4 32.97 95.83 -16.58
CA PRO A 4 31.91 94.84 -16.33
C PRO A 4 32.34 93.83 -15.31
N GLY A 5 31.42 93.53 -14.41
CA GLY A 5 31.59 92.54 -13.34
C GLY A 5 31.74 91.07 -13.89
N PRO A 6 32.30 90.19 -13.09
CA PRO A 6 32.54 88.82 -13.49
C PRO A 6 31.28 87.95 -13.72
N PRO A 7 31.26 87.01 -14.64
CA PRO A 7 30.14 86.16 -14.96
C PRO A 7 29.74 85.28 -13.77
N PRO A 8 28.47 84.88 -13.62
CA PRO A 8 28.01 84.04 -12.53
C PRO A 8 28.59 82.60 -12.67
N ALA A 9 29.01 82.04 -11.51
CA ALA A 9 29.55 80.67 -11.40
C ALA A 9 28.50 79.65 -11.80
N ARG A 10 28.81 78.82 -12.82
CA ARG A 10 28.00 77.65 -13.18
C ARG A 10 28.01 76.64 -12.05
N ARG A 11 26.84 76.41 -11.42
CA ARG A 11 26.65 75.28 -10.51
C ARG A 11 26.93 73.96 -11.25
N ARG A 12 27.96 73.26 -10.85
CA ARG A 12 28.18 71.88 -11.27
C ARG A 12 27.02 71.01 -10.79
N ARG A 13 26.24 70.44 -11.71
CA ARG A 13 25.27 69.44 -11.43
C ARG A 13 26.08 68.17 -11.12
N SER A 14 25.97 67.71 -9.87
CA SER A 14 26.47 66.42 -9.45
C SER A 14 25.47 65.37 -9.96
N GLY A 15 25.76 64.80 -11.12
CA GLY A 15 25.03 63.67 -11.68
C GLY A 15 26.05 62.62 -12.07
N ILE A 16 25.81 61.41 -11.76
CA ILE A 16 26.56 60.24 -12.24
C ILE A 16 25.97 59.91 -13.60
N GLY A 17 26.60 60.40 -14.68
CA GLY A 17 26.12 60.18 -16.05
C GLY A 17 24.85 60.93 -16.43
N PRO A 18 24.09 60.46 -17.45
CA PRO A 18 22.86 61.07 -17.93
C PRO A 18 21.66 60.99 -16.96
N PHE A 19 21.80 60.25 -15.86
CA PHE A 19 20.70 59.99 -14.91
C PHE A 19 20.84 60.78 -13.62
N SER A 20 19.70 61.28 -13.12
CA SER A 20 19.63 61.95 -11.82
C SER A 20 19.70 60.91 -10.67
N LEU A 21 20.22 61.32 -9.51
CA LEU A 21 20.26 60.44 -8.32
C LEU A 21 18.89 59.81 -7.97
N ARG A 22 17.78 60.50 -8.23
CA ARG A 22 16.43 59.96 -8.06
C ARG A 22 16.12 58.83 -9.06
N GLN A 23 16.55 58.93 -10.32
CA GLN A 23 16.34 57.92 -11.34
C GLN A 23 17.19 56.68 -11.06
N VAL A 24 18.43 56.83 -10.58
CA VAL A 24 19.27 55.72 -10.15
C VAL A 24 18.66 54.99 -8.95
N GLY A 25 18.13 55.74 -7.97
CA GLY A 25 17.44 55.12 -6.82
C GLY A 25 16.18 54.35 -7.19
N LEU A 26 15.38 54.89 -8.13
CA LEU A 26 14.19 54.18 -8.63
C LEU A 26 14.53 52.93 -9.40
N LEU A 27 15.58 52.95 -10.24
CA LEU A 27 16.05 51.76 -10.97
C LEU A 27 16.58 50.70 -10.01
N PHE A 28 17.36 51.11 -9.02
CA PHE A 28 17.86 50.14 -8.01
C PHE A 28 16.72 49.55 -7.19
N GLY A 29 15.74 50.35 -6.75
CA GLY A 29 14.57 49.88 -6.04
C GLY A 29 13.71 48.89 -6.85
N SER A 30 13.53 49.17 -8.16
CA SER A 30 12.80 48.27 -9.05
C SER A 30 13.52 46.92 -9.28
N VAL A 31 14.86 46.92 -9.40
CA VAL A 31 15.65 45.71 -9.51
C VAL A 31 15.61 44.85 -8.23
N VAL A 32 15.72 45.51 -7.08
CA VAL A 32 15.61 44.80 -5.77
C VAL A 32 14.21 44.22 -5.58
N LEU A 33 13.18 44.98 -5.95
CA LEU A 33 11.79 44.47 -5.87
C LEU A 33 11.57 43.29 -6.83
N ALA A 34 12.05 43.40 -8.06
CA ALA A 34 11.97 42.29 -9.04
C ALA A 34 12.75 41.04 -8.57
N ALA A 35 13.92 41.22 -7.99
CA ALA A 35 14.69 40.11 -7.40
C ALA A 35 13.99 39.49 -6.20
N ALA A 36 13.35 40.28 -5.34
CA ALA A 36 12.57 39.79 -4.21
C ALA A 36 11.32 39.02 -4.67
N VAL A 37 10.60 39.51 -5.68
CA VAL A 37 9.46 38.83 -6.29
C VAL A 37 9.93 37.51 -6.95
N LEU A 38 11.04 37.53 -7.68
CA LEU A 38 11.59 36.35 -8.29
C LEU A 38 11.98 35.31 -7.24
N LEU A 39 12.61 35.71 -6.14
CA LEU A 39 12.94 34.83 -5.01
C LEU A 39 11.69 34.23 -4.34
N VAL A 40 10.59 34.96 -4.25
CA VAL A 40 9.33 34.44 -3.70
C VAL A 40 8.66 33.48 -4.67
N VAL A 41 8.65 33.79 -5.97
CA VAL A 41 8.01 32.98 -7.01
C VAL A 41 8.84 31.73 -7.36
N THR A 42 10.17 31.82 -7.30
CA THR A 42 11.08 30.71 -7.56
C THR A 42 11.45 29.91 -6.31
N ARG A 43 11.01 30.32 -5.12
CA ARG A 43 11.05 29.39 -3.99
C ARG A 43 10.23 28.20 -4.40
N PRO A 44 10.83 27.00 -4.48
CA PRO A 44 10.01 25.80 -4.65
C PRO A 44 8.95 25.85 -3.55
N LEU A 45 7.69 25.66 -3.91
CA LEU A 45 6.58 25.40 -2.98
C LEU A 45 6.84 24.02 -2.30
N GLY A 46 8.05 23.79 -1.94
CA GLY A 46 8.53 22.67 -1.15
C GLY A 46 8.76 23.25 0.21
N THR A 47 8.18 22.68 0.91
CA THR A 47 8.12 21.82 2.03
C THR A 47 7.13 22.35 3.03
N ILE A 48 5.87 22.39 2.69
CA ILE A 48 4.85 22.11 3.68
C ILE A 48 4.96 20.60 3.91
N GLY A 49 5.79 20.21 4.90
CA GLY A 49 6.04 18.84 5.26
C GLY A 49 6.64 18.07 4.07
N ASP A 50 7.95 17.84 4.09
CA ASP A 50 8.53 16.78 3.29
C ASP A 50 7.66 15.53 3.60
N PRO A 51 6.84 15.00 2.67
CA PRO A 51 6.32 13.68 2.87
C PRO A 51 7.60 12.85 2.89
N GLY A 52 8.01 12.42 4.09
CA GLY A 52 9.13 11.51 4.26
C GLY A 52 9.06 10.45 3.18
N PRO A 53 10.12 9.74 2.83
CA PRO A 53 10.19 8.89 1.66
C PRO A 53 8.86 8.15 1.54
N VAL A 54 8.08 8.51 0.51
CA VAL A 54 6.79 7.87 0.22
C VAL A 54 7.20 6.42 -0.01
N ASN A 55 6.99 5.60 1.02
CA ASN A 55 7.18 4.17 0.86
C ASN A 55 6.16 3.75 -0.22
N PRO A 56 6.58 3.41 -1.44
CA PRO A 56 5.65 3.05 -2.51
C PRO A 56 4.99 1.70 -2.26
N GLN A 57 5.24 1.07 -1.10
CA GLN A 57 4.59 -0.18 -0.76
C GLN A 57 3.13 0.12 -0.43
N PRO A 58 2.19 -0.52 -1.16
CA PRO A 58 0.78 -0.39 -0.84
C PRO A 58 0.57 -0.84 0.61
N THR A 59 0.03 0.05 1.43
CA THR A 59 -0.26 -0.24 2.84
C THR A 59 -1.48 -1.15 2.94
N ALA A 60 -1.44 -2.10 3.86
CA ALA A 60 -2.59 -2.93 4.18
C ALA A 60 -3.80 -2.07 4.58
N PHE A 61 -4.98 -2.43 4.09
CA PHE A 61 -6.22 -1.76 4.46
C PHE A 61 -6.69 -2.25 5.83
N ARG A 62 -6.65 -1.38 6.85
CA ARG A 62 -7.02 -1.75 8.23
C ARG A 62 -8.53 -1.87 8.38
N ILE A 63 -8.96 -2.98 8.98
CA ILE A 63 -10.39 -3.27 9.26
C ILE A 63 -10.71 -3.13 10.76
N GLY A 64 -9.69 -3.14 11.63
CA GLY A 64 -9.87 -3.08 13.09
C GLY A 64 -8.61 -2.68 13.82
N ASP A 65 -8.68 -2.78 15.15
CA ASP A 65 -7.50 -2.52 16.00
C ASP A 65 -6.50 -3.67 15.90
N PRO A 66 -5.19 -3.37 16.00
CA PRO A 66 -4.17 -4.40 16.04
C PRO A 66 -4.37 -5.30 17.26
N ILE A 67 -4.59 -6.58 17.01
CA ILE A 67 -4.51 -7.64 18.02
C ILE A 67 -3.25 -8.43 17.75
N GLU A 68 -2.69 -9.02 18.78
CA GLU A 68 -1.59 -9.97 18.62
C GLU A 68 -2.04 -11.08 17.67
N GLY A 69 -1.44 -11.11 16.46
CA GLY A 69 -1.80 -12.06 15.40
C GLY A 69 -1.31 -13.47 15.69
N LEU A 70 -1.57 -14.39 14.77
CA LEU A 70 -0.88 -15.66 14.76
C LEU A 70 0.60 -15.43 14.41
N GLU A 71 1.49 -16.03 15.19
CA GLU A 71 2.93 -15.93 14.99
C GLU A 71 3.48 -17.12 14.17
N PRO A 72 4.58 -16.90 13.43
CA PRO A 72 5.32 -18.01 12.86
C PRO A 72 5.71 -19.04 13.93
N GLY A 73 5.56 -20.33 13.60
CA GLY A 73 5.77 -21.45 14.52
C GLY A 73 4.47 -21.95 15.19
N SER A 74 3.37 -21.22 15.11
CA SER A 74 2.07 -21.67 15.61
C SER A 74 1.41 -22.66 14.65
N LEU A 75 0.60 -23.58 15.17
CA LEU A 75 -0.33 -24.32 14.32
C LEU A 75 -1.41 -23.38 13.79
N ALA A 76 -1.66 -23.45 12.48
CA ALA A 76 -2.73 -22.69 11.88
C ALA A 76 -4.10 -23.21 12.35
N PRO A 77 -5.04 -22.32 12.74
CA PRO A 77 -6.41 -22.71 13.04
C PRO A 77 -7.08 -23.37 11.83
N ASP A 78 -7.94 -24.35 12.08
CA ASP A 78 -8.78 -24.89 11.01
C ASP A 78 -9.84 -23.84 10.58
N PHE A 79 -10.43 -24.07 9.44
CA PHE A 79 -11.53 -23.24 8.91
C PHE A 79 -12.89 -23.63 9.48
N VAL A 80 -12.90 -24.40 10.54
CA VAL A 80 -14.04 -24.65 11.43
C VAL A 80 -13.84 -23.85 12.70
N VAL A 81 -14.82 -23.04 13.08
CA VAL A 81 -14.75 -22.17 14.26
C VAL A 81 -15.93 -22.47 15.18
N ASP A 82 -15.65 -22.92 16.40
CA ASP A 82 -16.67 -23.12 17.41
C ASP A 82 -17.19 -21.77 17.92
N LEU A 83 -18.50 -21.63 18.02
CA LEU A 83 -19.19 -20.41 18.42
C LEU A 83 -19.64 -20.49 19.88
N PRO A 84 -19.80 -19.33 20.56
CA PRO A 84 -20.21 -19.29 21.96
C PRO A 84 -21.60 -19.88 22.25
N ASP A 85 -22.45 -19.99 21.24
CA ASP A 85 -23.78 -20.59 21.34
C ASP A 85 -23.78 -22.12 21.21
N GLY A 86 -22.62 -22.74 21.10
CA GLY A 86 -22.44 -24.19 20.96
C GLY A 86 -22.59 -24.69 19.52
N THR A 87 -22.79 -23.81 18.55
CA THR A 87 -22.75 -24.17 17.12
C THR A 87 -21.33 -24.02 16.57
N SER A 88 -21.08 -24.44 15.35
CA SER A 88 -19.82 -24.19 14.66
C SER A 88 -20.05 -23.54 13.30
N PHE A 89 -19.16 -22.61 12.95
CA PHE A 89 -19.07 -22.07 11.61
C PHE A 89 -18.10 -22.92 10.80
N GLN A 90 -18.48 -23.26 9.58
CA GLN A 90 -17.62 -23.98 8.62
C GLN A 90 -17.42 -23.10 7.40
N LEU A 91 -16.15 -22.78 7.08
CA LEU A 91 -15.83 -22.12 5.82
C LEU A 91 -16.26 -22.98 4.64
N ALA A 92 -16.87 -22.37 3.66
CA ALA A 92 -17.27 -23.04 2.44
C ALA A 92 -16.87 -22.19 1.22
N ASP A 93 -16.72 -22.86 0.08
CA ASP A 93 -16.59 -22.17 -1.20
C ASP A 93 -17.93 -21.54 -1.64
N PRO A 94 -17.95 -20.73 -2.70
CA PRO A 94 -19.17 -20.09 -3.17
C PRO A 94 -20.29 -21.05 -3.63
N GLU A 95 -19.97 -22.31 -3.87
CA GLU A 95 -20.91 -23.39 -4.20
C GLU A 95 -21.41 -24.16 -2.96
N GLY A 96 -20.93 -23.77 -1.75
CA GLY A 96 -21.31 -24.37 -0.48
C GLY A 96 -20.54 -25.63 -0.12
N ARG A 97 -19.46 -25.96 -0.81
CA ARG A 97 -18.59 -27.10 -0.44
C ARG A 97 -17.69 -26.68 0.71
N PRO A 98 -17.61 -27.51 1.78
CA PRO A 98 -16.80 -27.17 2.94
C PRO A 98 -15.30 -27.18 2.60
N ILE A 99 -14.56 -26.21 3.16
CA ILE A 99 -13.11 -26.09 3.05
C ILE A 99 -12.53 -26.31 4.46
N ARG A 100 -11.63 -27.29 4.61
CA ARG A 100 -10.99 -27.62 5.88
C ARG A 100 -9.49 -27.61 5.72
N LEU A 101 -8.80 -26.86 6.56
CA LEU A 101 -7.33 -26.86 6.56
C LEU A 101 -6.78 -28.25 6.96
N ALA A 102 -7.51 -28.96 7.80
CA ALA A 102 -7.15 -30.33 8.20
C ALA A 102 -7.06 -31.30 7.01
N ASP A 103 -7.87 -31.10 5.96
CA ASP A 103 -7.89 -31.95 4.76
C ASP A 103 -6.73 -31.64 3.80
N LEU A 104 -5.98 -30.55 4.05
CA LEU A 104 -4.83 -30.10 3.26
C LEU A 104 -3.49 -30.48 3.89
N ARG A 105 -3.47 -31.39 4.89
CA ARG A 105 -2.23 -31.88 5.48
C ARG A 105 -1.38 -32.58 4.43
N GLY A 106 -0.07 -32.33 4.46
CA GLY A 106 0.86 -32.82 3.45
C GLY A 106 1.02 -31.92 2.24
N THR A 107 0.23 -30.82 2.18
CA THR A 107 0.27 -29.80 1.13
C THR A 107 0.73 -28.47 1.73
N ALA A 108 1.55 -27.72 1.03
CA ALA A 108 1.86 -26.35 1.38
C ALA A 108 0.62 -25.46 1.14
N VAL A 109 0.23 -24.65 2.11
CA VAL A 109 -0.99 -23.82 1.99
C VAL A 109 -0.64 -22.35 2.11
N TRP A 110 -1.09 -21.56 1.14
CA TRP A 110 -1.08 -20.10 1.24
C TRP A 110 -2.50 -19.62 1.50
N VAL A 111 -2.77 -19.14 2.73
CA VAL A 111 -4.05 -18.52 3.07
C VAL A 111 -3.94 -17.02 2.84
N ASN A 112 -4.79 -16.48 1.97
CA ASN A 112 -4.88 -15.04 1.67
C ASN A 112 -6.24 -14.49 2.12
N PHE A 113 -6.24 -13.57 3.08
CA PHE A 113 -7.45 -12.84 3.47
C PHE A 113 -7.61 -11.58 2.63
N TRP A 114 -8.77 -11.46 1.98
CA TRP A 114 -9.02 -10.41 1.00
C TRP A 114 -10.50 -9.99 0.92
N ALA A 115 -10.78 -8.89 0.21
CA ALA A 115 -12.13 -8.47 -0.13
C ALA A 115 -12.15 -7.82 -1.51
N THR A 116 -13.31 -7.83 -2.18
CA THR A 116 -13.46 -7.25 -3.52
C THR A 116 -13.31 -5.73 -3.55
N TRP A 117 -13.61 -5.05 -2.46
CA TRP A 117 -13.50 -3.60 -2.28
C TRP A 117 -12.12 -3.14 -1.80
N CYS A 118 -11.19 -4.06 -1.55
CA CYS A 118 -9.83 -3.77 -1.05
C CYS A 118 -8.87 -3.49 -2.22
N PRO A 119 -8.45 -2.23 -2.48
CA PRO A 119 -7.61 -1.92 -3.63
C PRO A 119 -6.26 -2.66 -3.66
N PRO A 120 -5.49 -2.78 -2.54
CA PRO A 120 -4.26 -3.56 -2.55
C PRO A 120 -4.51 -5.05 -2.83
N CYS A 121 -5.65 -5.63 -2.41
CA CYS A 121 -6.02 -7.01 -2.72
C CYS A 121 -6.29 -7.21 -4.22
N GLN A 122 -6.97 -6.26 -4.85
CA GLN A 122 -7.21 -6.28 -6.30
C GLN A 122 -5.88 -6.22 -7.08
N PHE A 123 -4.92 -5.49 -6.55
CA PHE A 123 -3.59 -5.36 -7.16
C PHE A 123 -2.81 -6.70 -7.13
N GLU A 124 -3.01 -7.53 -6.10
CA GLU A 124 -2.37 -8.84 -5.97
C GLU A 124 -2.99 -9.93 -6.86
N THR A 125 -4.26 -9.80 -7.23
CA THR A 125 -5.02 -10.84 -7.94
C THR A 125 -4.31 -11.42 -9.16
N PRO A 126 -3.69 -10.63 -10.06
CA PRO A 126 -3.01 -11.19 -11.23
C PRO A 126 -1.86 -12.13 -10.90
N PHE A 127 -1.00 -11.73 -9.96
CA PHE A 127 0.17 -12.55 -9.63
C PHE A 127 -0.17 -13.74 -8.71
N LEU A 128 -1.22 -13.63 -7.86
CA LEU A 128 -1.74 -14.80 -7.14
C LEU A 128 -2.16 -15.91 -8.12
N ARG A 129 -2.78 -15.53 -9.24
CA ARG A 129 -3.13 -16.48 -10.30
C ARG A 129 -1.88 -17.08 -10.95
N GLU A 130 -0.87 -16.27 -11.24
CA GLU A 130 0.39 -16.74 -11.83
C GLU A 130 1.12 -17.71 -10.90
N ILE A 131 1.20 -17.40 -9.60
CA ILE A 131 1.79 -18.29 -8.59
C ILE A 131 0.99 -19.60 -8.47
N ASP A 132 -0.34 -19.54 -8.47
CA ASP A 132 -1.17 -20.73 -8.44
C ASP A 132 -0.93 -21.63 -9.68
N GLU A 133 -0.88 -21.04 -10.87
CA GLU A 133 -0.58 -21.75 -12.12
C GLU A 133 0.81 -22.42 -12.10
N GLU A 134 1.81 -21.77 -11.51
CA GLU A 134 3.19 -22.28 -11.45
C GLU A 134 3.40 -23.34 -10.38
N TYR A 135 2.78 -23.19 -9.19
CA TYR A 135 3.13 -23.98 -8.00
C TYR A 135 2.09 -25.03 -7.60
N ARG A 136 0.89 -25.02 -8.15
CA ARG A 136 -0.17 -25.98 -7.84
C ARG A 136 0.30 -27.43 -8.02
N ASP A 137 0.90 -27.73 -9.17
CA ASP A 137 1.43 -29.09 -9.46
C ASP A 137 2.68 -29.43 -8.65
N ARG A 138 3.26 -28.45 -7.94
CA ARG A 138 4.39 -28.62 -7.03
C ARG A 138 3.96 -28.79 -5.57
N GLY A 139 2.67 -28.88 -5.30
CA GLY A 139 2.12 -29.12 -3.98
C GLY A 139 1.77 -27.85 -3.19
N LEU A 140 1.47 -26.74 -3.89
CA LEU A 140 0.87 -25.55 -3.29
C LEU A 140 -0.66 -25.59 -3.45
N GLU A 141 -1.38 -25.23 -2.38
CA GLU A 141 -2.79 -24.88 -2.42
C GLU A 141 -2.96 -23.44 -1.95
N ILE A 142 -3.58 -22.58 -2.77
CA ILE A 142 -3.98 -21.23 -2.35
C ILE A 142 -5.43 -21.26 -1.88
N VAL A 143 -5.67 -20.85 -0.64
CA VAL A 143 -7.01 -20.67 -0.06
C VAL A 143 -7.22 -19.17 0.16
N ALA A 144 -7.94 -18.53 -0.74
CA ALA A 144 -8.25 -17.12 -0.65
C ALA A 144 -9.58 -16.90 0.10
N VAL A 145 -9.50 -16.47 1.35
CA VAL A 145 -10.64 -16.23 2.24
C VAL A 145 -11.20 -14.84 1.99
N ASN A 146 -12.35 -14.79 1.34
CA ASN A 146 -13.10 -13.54 1.12
C ASN A 146 -13.82 -13.15 2.41
N VAL A 147 -13.58 -11.91 2.88
CA VAL A 147 -13.98 -11.47 4.22
C VAL A 147 -15.23 -10.61 4.18
N GLN A 148 -16.28 -11.05 4.92
CA GLN A 148 -17.51 -10.28 5.18
C GLN A 148 -18.25 -9.82 3.91
N GLU A 149 -18.14 -10.58 2.85
CA GLU A 149 -18.92 -10.43 1.62
C GLU A 149 -19.70 -11.71 1.36
N THR A 150 -20.74 -11.65 0.55
CA THR A 150 -21.54 -12.84 0.21
C THR A 150 -20.77 -13.79 -0.71
N ALA A 151 -21.10 -15.07 -0.65
CA ALA A 151 -20.53 -16.07 -1.54
C ALA A 151 -20.71 -15.72 -3.03
N GLU A 152 -21.83 -15.07 -3.37
CA GLU A 152 -22.10 -14.59 -4.73
C GLU A 152 -21.10 -13.55 -5.19
N VAL A 153 -20.79 -12.54 -4.35
CA VAL A 153 -19.80 -11.49 -4.64
C VAL A 153 -18.41 -12.11 -4.85
N ALA A 154 -18.00 -13.04 -3.99
CA ALA A 154 -16.73 -13.76 -4.11
C ALA A 154 -16.65 -14.58 -5.41
N ARG A 155 -17.72 -15.30 -5.76
CA ARG A 155 -17.83 -16.08 -6.99
C ARG A 155 -17.75 -15.21 -8.23
N ASP A 156 -18.49 -14.10 -8.26
CA ASP A 156 -18.53 -13.18 -9.42
C ASP A 156 -17.15 -12.56 -9.65
N TYR A 157 -16.43 -12.24 -8.59
CA TYR A 157 -15.06 -11.77 -8.68
C TYR A 157 -14.13 -12.86 -9.24
N ALA A 158 -14.17 -14.06 -8.67
CA ALA A 158 -13.36 -15.20 -9.12
C ALA A 158 -13.61 -15.51 -10.61
N SER A 159 -14.87 -15.53 -11.02
CA SER A 159 -15.26 -15.74 -12.43
C SER A 159 -14.73 -14.64 -13.36
N ARG A 160 -14.84 -13.38 -12.95
CA ARG A 160 -14.38 -12.22 -13.73
C ARG A 160 -12.88 -12.23 -13.99
N TYR A 161 -12.09 -12.65 -13.00
CA TYR A 161 -10.63 -12.67 -13.08
C TYR A 161 -10.04 -14.04 -13.43
N GLY A 162 -10.91 -15.04 -13.66
CA GLY A 162 -10.49 -16.40 -14.06
C GLY A 162 -9.68 -17.12 -13.01
N LEU A 163 -10.00 -16.91 -11.72
CA LEU A 163 -9.27 -17.52 -10.60
C LEU A 163 -9.59 -19.02 -10.50
N GLN A 164 -8.58 -19.85 -10.37
CA GLN A 164 -8.68 -21.30 -10.31
C GLN A 164 -8.35 -21.88 -8.93
N TYR A 165 -7.73 -21.08 -8.05
CA TYR A 165 -7.45 -21.46 -6.67
C TYR A 165 -8.72 -21.44 -5.81
N THR A 166 -8.66 -22.08 -4.67
CA THR A 166 -9.80 -22.19 -3.75
C THR A 166 -10.21 -20.85 -3.17
N ILE A 167 -11.47 -20.47 -3.35
CA ILE A 167 -12.07 -19.28 -2.74
C ILE A 167 -12.95 -19.72 -1.58
N GLY A 168 -12.70 -19.21 -0.37
CA GLY A 168 -13.57 -19.40 0.79
C GLY A 168 -14.40 -18.17 1.07
N ALA A 169 -15.68 -18.31 1.35
CA ALA A 169 -16.58 -17.19 1.69
C ALA A 169 -16.79 -17.11 3.21
N ASP A 170 -16.03 -16.27 3.90
CA ASP A 170 -16.18 -15.99 5.33
C ASP A 170 -17.16 -14.81 5.55
N VAL A 171 -18.44 -15.05 5.25
CA VAL A 171 -19.50 -14.03 5.25
C VAL A 171 -19.63 -13.35 6.61
N SER A 172 -19.46 -14.08 7.68
CA SER A 172 -19.59 -13.59 9.06
C SER A 172 -18.26 -13.17 9.70
N GLY A 173 -17.12 -13.38 9.00
CA GLY A 173 -15.79 -13.05 9.49
C GLY A 173 -15.31 -13.93 10.65
N HIS A 174 -15.80 -15.15 10.77
CA HIS A 174 -15.41 -16.05 11.87
C HIS A 174 -13.97 -16.57 11.70
N VAL A 175 -13.61 -17.00 10.51
CA VAL A 175 -12.23 -17.44 10.19
C VAL A 175 -11.27 -16.26 10.24
N PHE A 176 -11.67 -15.12 9.72
CA PHE A 176 -10.93 -13.86 9.83
C PHE A 176 -10.54 -13.53 11.29
N ARG A 177 -11.50 -13.66 12.22
CA ARG A 177 -11.23 -13.44 13.65
C ARG A 177 -10.39 -14.55 14.27
N ALA A 178 -10.60 -15.82 13.88
CA ALA A 178 -9.81 -16.95 14.38
C ALA A 178 -8.33 -16.80 14.01
N TYR A 179 -8.04 -16.28 12.82
CA TYR A 179 -6.68 -15.94 12.38
C TYR A 179 -6.18 -14.61 12.91
N ARG A 180 -6.96 -13.90 13.74
CA ARG A 180 -6.62 -12.58 14.32
C ARG A 180 -6.18 -11.56 13.28
N VAL A 181 -6.82 -11.59 12.12
CA VAL A 181 -6.56 -10.63 11.03
C VAL A 181 -7.23 -9.31 11.37
N PHE A 182 -6.55 -8.21 11.13
CA PHE A 182 -7.07 -6.84 11.35
C PHE A 182 -6.84 -5.89 10.17
N ALA A 183 -6.15 -6.36 9.13
CA ALA A 183 -5.87 -5.60 7.93
C ALA A 183 -5.97 -6.48 6.68
N LEU A 184 -6.24 -5.89 5.52
CA LEU A 184 -6.27 -6.59 4.24
C LEU A 184 -5.27 -5.97 3.25
N PRO A 185 -4.64 -6.79 2.43
CA PRO A 185 -4.58 -8.25 2.54
C PRO A 185 -3.73 -8.68 3.72
N THR A 186 -3.99 -9.87 4.28
CA THR A 186 -3.10 -10.56 5.22
C THR A 186 -2.91 -11.99 4.74
N GLN A 187 -1.68 -12.45 4.82
CA GLN A 187 -1.21 -13.67 4.18
C GLN A 187 -0.54 -14.59 5.21
N PHE A 188 -0.90 -15.86 5.18
CA PHE A 188 -0.30 -16.90 6.00
C PHE A 188 0.27 -17.98 5.09
N PHE A 189 1.55 -18.26 5.23
CA PHE A 189 2.22 -19.34 4.53
C PHE A 189 2.40 -20.50 5.52
N ILE A 190 1.76 -21.62 5.22
CA ILE A 190 1.62 -22.77 6.11
C ILE A 190 2.28 -23.97 5.45
N ASP A 191 3.14 -24.63 6.18
CA ASP A 191 3.82 -25.83 5.67
C ASP A 191 2.91 -27.09 5.68
N PRO A 192 3.36 -28.21 5.11
CA PRO A 192 2.60 -29.46 5.06
C PRO A 192 2.19 -30.02 6.44
N ASP A 193 2.91 -29.67 7.50
CA ASP A 193 2.59 -30.04 8.88
C ASP A 193 1.51 -29.12 9.49
N GLY A 194 1.09 -28.08 8.77
CA GLY A 194 0.11 -27.10 9.18
C GLY A 194 0.66 -26.02 10.12
N VAL A 195 1.97 -25.85 10.14
CA VAL A 195 2.62 -24.81 10.92
C VAL A 195 2.75 -23.53 10.09
N VAL A 196 2.33 -22.41 10.65
CA VAL A 196 2.54 -21.09 10.07
C VAL A 196 4.04 -20.79 10.00
N ARG A 197 4.57 -20.57 8.81
CA ARG A 197 5.98 -20.23 8.60
C ARG A 197 6.19 -18.75 8.41
N PHE A 198 5.26 -18.09 7.72
CA PHE A 198 5.32 -16.65 7.51
C PHE A 198 3.93 -16.03 7.66
N VAL A 199 3.90 -14.82 8.20
CA VAL A 199 2.72 -13.95 8.24
C VAL A 199 3.09 -12.61 7.62
N VAL A 200 2.34 -12.17 6.63
CA VAL A 200 2.58 -10.89 5.95
C VAL A 200 1.30 -10.07 5.97
N GLN A 201 1.39 -8.85 6.46
CA GLN A 201 0.31 -7.88 6.44
C GLN A 201 0.57 -6.87 5.33
N GLY A 202 -0.36 -6.75 4.42
CA GLY A 202 -0.22 -5.95 3.22
C GLY A 202 0.15 -6.75 1.99
N PRO A 203 0.16 -6.11 0.82
CA PRO A 203 0.44 -6.77 -0.44
C PRO A 203 1.90 -7.22 -0.54
N LEU A 204 2.10 -8.32 -1.25
CA LEU A 204 3.41 -8.85 -1.60
C LEU A 204 3.77 -8.49 -3.05
N SER A 205 5.06 -8.46 -3.37
CA SER A 205 5.50 -8.61 -4.76
C SER A 205 5.49 -10.08 -5.16
N ALA A 206 5.41 -10.34 -6.47
CA ALA A 206 5.45 -11.72 -6.99
C ALA A 206 6.72 -12.47 -6.54
N GLU A 207 7.89 -11.80 -6.55
CA GLU A 207 9.15 -12.38 -6.08
C GLU A 207 9.11 -12.74 -4.60
N ALA A 208 8.61 -11.83 -3.76
CA ALA A 208 8.51 -12.07 -2.32
C ALA A 208 7.48 -13.16 -1.99
N ALA A 209 6.44 -13.32 -2.79
CA ALA A 209 5.48 -14.42 -2.67
C ALA A 209 6.11 -15.75 -3.07
N ALA A 210 6.79 -15.80 -4.23
CA ALA A 210 7.48 -16.99 -4.71
C ALA A 210 8.53 -17.51 -3.70
N GLU A 211 9.35 -16.61 -3.14
CA GLU A 211 10.33 -16.95 -2.10
C GLU A 211 9.68 -17.66 -0.90
N ARG A 212 8.54 -17.16 -0.44
CA ARG A 212 7.84 -17.76 0.71
C ARG A 212 7.15 -19.07 0.36
N VAL A 213 6.59 -19.15 -0.85
CA VAL A 213 6.02 -20.41 -1.37
C VAL A 213 7.10 -21.48 -1.45
N GLU A 214 8.25 -21.20 -2.06
CA GLU A 214 9.36 -22.15 -2.14
C GLU A 214 9.81 -22.64 -0.75
N ALA A 215 9.78 -21.77 0.25
CA ALA A 215 10.21 -22.12 1.61
C ALA A 215 9.22 -23.02 2.36
N ILE A 216 7.97 -23.16 1.89
CA ILE A 216 6.95 -24.00 2.52
C ILE A 216 6.57 -25.23 1.71
N LEU A 217 7.04 -25.35 0.45
CA LEU A 217 6.75 -26.55 -0.36
C LEU A 217 7.21 -27.82 0.33
N PRO A 218 6.51 -28.96 0.11
CA PRO A 218 6.99 -30.23 0.58
C PRO A 218 8.40 -30.50 0.01
N GLY A 219 9.31 -30.96 0.88
CA GLY A 219 10.66 -31.32 0.44
C GLY A 219 10.58 -32.48 -0.56
N GLU A 220 11.46 -32.44 -1.59
CA GLU A 220 11.64 -33.54 -2.52
C GLU A 220 12.13 -34.82 -1.81
#